data_dbf7b8737fc4b821f5f31985f1f99102
#
_entry.id   dbf7b8737fc4b821f5f31985f1f99102
#
_cell.length_a   1.000
_cell.length_b   1.000
_cell.length_c   1.000
_cell.angle_alpha   90.00
_cell.angle_beta   90.00
_cell.angle_gamma   90.00
#
_symmetry.space_group_name_H-M   'P 1'
#
loop_
_entity.id
_entity.type
_entity.pdbx_description
1 polymer ?
#
loop_
_entity_poly.entity_id
_entity_poly.type
_entity_poly.pdbx_seq_one_letter_code
_entity_poly.pdbx_strand_id
1 'polypeptide(L)'
;DAMHWQLAEEASSYIGEAKNRYVRPIITREYDHSWNMFDMHLYPGGAWRLHMLRQLVGDDKFWAGVQEYVNTYAARTVKSLDFQRCIENHSGLNLDSFFDMWFRSKGYPILKSSFEYDKKKGLGKFTFEQTQVDTEKGIELFEMGLEIGWQDARGADHVDTVHLTKGTQIVNIKMDEPAHVMLDPNMKSLFEAEFNPGDDKLRHLLEHGKTVRGLMQAMSELAKTGKRKNLKAIR
;
A
#
# COMPACT_ATOMS: atom_id res chain seq x y z
N ASP A 1 2.85 -14.57 -7.62
CA ASP A 1 2.14 -13.63 -8.54
C ASP A 1 0.62 -13.70 -8.41
N ALA A 2 0.00 -14.88 -8.22
CA ALA A 2 -1.46 -14.98 -8.06
C ALA A 2 -1.98 -14.14 -6.87
N MET A 3 -1.28 -14.17 -5.74
CA MET A 3 -1.63 -13.37 -4.57
C MET A 3 -1.54 -11.85 -4.85
N HIS A 4 -0.54 -11.41 -5.61
CA HIS A 4 -0.41 -9.98 -5.96
C HIS A 4 -1.55 -9.50 -6.88
N TRP A 5 -2.02 -10.35 -7.81
CA TRP A 5 -3.21 -10.05 -8.59
C TRP A 5 -4.45 -9.94 -7.73
N GLN A 6 -4.65 -10.88 -6.80
CA GLN A 6 -5.77 -10.82 -5.85
C GLN A 6 -5.70 -9.54 -5.01
N LEU A 7 -4.54 -9.20 -4.47
CA LEU A 7 -4.36 -7.95 -3.71
C LEU A 7 -4.67 -6.71 -4.54
N ALA A 8 -4.34 -6.70 -5.84
CA ALA A 8 -4.67 -5.60 -6.72
C ALA A 8 -6.19 -5.46 -6.94
N GLU A 9 -6.90 -6.56 -7.10
CA GLU A 9 -8.38 -6.58 -7.21
C GLU A 9 -9.03 -6.11 -5.91
N GLU A 10 -8.57 -6.59 -4.77
CA GLU A 10 -9.07 -6.17 -3.45
C GLU A 10 -8.81 -4.67 -3.20
N ALA A 11 -7.63 -4.16 -3.56
CA ALA A 11 -7.35 -2.72 -3.48
C ALA A 11 -8.32 -1.92 -4.36
N SER A 12 -8.54 -2.36 -5.60
CA SER A 12 -9.45 -1.69 -6.54
C SER A 12 -10.87 -1.66 -6.00
N SER A 13 -11.36 -2.76 -5.44
CA SER A 13 -12.70 -2.89 -4.87
C SER A 13 -12.90 -1.97 -3.68
N TYR A 14 -11.96 -1.99 -2.72
CA TYR A 14 -12.00 -1.11 -1.55
C TYR A 14 -11.91 0.37 -1.92
N ILE A 15 -10.94 0.75 -2.75
CA ILE A 15 -10.73 2.13 -3.20
C ILE A 15 -11.94 2.62 -4.00
N GLY A 16 -12.51 1.76 -4.84
CA GLY A 16 -13.70 2.06 -5.63
C GLY A 16 -14.91 2.40 -4.75
N GLU A 17 -15.17 1.64 -3.70
CA GLU A 17 -16.24 1.95 -2.75
C GLU A 17 -15.94 3.22 -1.95
N ALA A 18 -14.71 3.36 -1.43
CA ALA A 18 -14.29 4.51 -0.65
C ALA A 18 -14.42 5.84 -1.42
N LYS A 19 -14.18 5.83 -2.74
CA LYS A 19 -14.32 7.00 -3.61
C LYS A 19 -15.76 7.33 -3.99
N ASN A 20 -16.58 6.30 -4.25
CA ASN A 20 -17.84 6.50 -4.92
C ASN A 20 -19.05 6.39 -4.00
N ARG A 21 -18.90 5.88 -2.78
CA ARG A 21 -20.00 5.67 -1.86
C ARG A 21 -19.78 6.33 -0.50
N TYR A 22 -18.88 5.78 0.31
CA TYR A 22 -18.58 6.28 1.65
C TYR A 22 -17.24 5.76 2.14
N VAL A 23 -16.71 6.42 3.17
CA VAL A 23 -15.50 5.99 3.89
C VAL A 23 -15.84 5.76 5.35
N ARG A 24 -15.50 4.59 5.87
CA ARG A 24 -15.62 4.23 7.27
C ARG A 24 -14.40 3.47 7.78
N PRO A 25 -14.16 3.42 9.10
CA PRO A 25 -13.17 2.51 9.68
C PRO A 25 -13.56 1.04 9.43
N ILE A 26 -12.60 0.14 9.44
CA ILE A 26 -12.88 -1.31 9.43
C ILE A 26 -13.62 -1.69 10.72
N ILE A 27 -13.12 -1.22 11.86
CA ILE A 27 -13.76 -1.39 13.16
C ILE A 27 -14.57 -0.14 13.47
N THR A 28 -15.90 -0.27 13.49
CA THR A 28 -16.81 0.81 13.88
C THR A 28 -17.95 0.28 14.74
N ARG A 29 -18.58 1.17 15.50
CA ARG A 29 -19.84 0.93 16.23
C ARG A 29 -20.97 1.79 15.68
N GLU A 30 -20.70 2.57 14.66
CA GLU A 30 -21.65 3.47 14.01
C GLU A 30 -22.19 2.76 12.76
N TYR A 31 -23.33 2.10 12.89
CA TYR A 31 -24.08 1.46 11.81
C TYR A 31 -25.54 1.31 12.18
N ASP A 32 -26.43 1.50 11.23
CA ASP A 32 -27.88 1.37 11.45
C ASP A 32 -28.32 -0.10 11.53
N HIS A 33 -27.68 -0.94 10.71
CA HIS A 33 -28.01 -2.37 10.64
C HIS A 33 -26.75 -3.19 10.38
N SER A 34 -26.64 -4.38 11.00
CA SER A 34 -25.45 -5.24 10.89
C SER A 34 -25.10 -5.63 9.45
N TRP A 35 -26.09 -5.77 8.56
CA TRP A 35 -25.86 -6.04 7.15
C TRP A 35 -25.13 -4.91 6.42
N ASN A 36 -25.18 -3.66 6.92
CA ASN A 36 -24.43 -2.54 6.34
C ASN A 36 -22.92 -2.71 6.48
N MET A 37 -22.49 -3.65 7.34
CA MET A 37 -21.08 -3.98 7.52
C MET A 37 -20.53 -4.97 6.50
N PHE A 38 -21.38 -5.58 5.64
CA PHE A 38 -20.97 -6.49 4.58
C PHE A 38 -20.66 -5.71 3.30
N ASP A 39 -19.54 -5.05 3.27
CA ASP A 39 -19.12 -4.13 2.23
C ASP A 39 -17.65 -4.33 1.81
N MET A 40 -17.15 -3.49 0.92
CA MET A 40 -15.76 -3.55 0.46
C MET A 40 -14.76 -3.04 1.51
N HIS A 41 -15.23 -2.34 2.55
CA HIS A 41 -14.38 -1.99 3.69
C HIS A 41 -14.06 -3.21 4.53
N LEU A 42 -15.05 -4.08 4.79
CA LEU A 42 -14.85 -5.25 5.63
C LEU A 42 -13.99 -6.32 4.94
N TYR A 43 -14.38 -6.76 3.74
CA TYR A 43 -13.71 -7.87 3.07
C TYR A 43 -12.43 -7.42 2.35
N PRO A 44 -12.46 -6.66 1.26
CA PRO A 44 -11.25 -6.19 0.59
C PRO A 44 -10.36 -5.33 1.48
N GLY A 45 -10.98 -4.36 2.16
CA GLY A 45 -10.27 -3.47 3.06
C GLY A 45 -9.66 -4.20 4.24
N GLY A 46 -10.38 -5.15 4.85
CA GLY A 46 -9.89 -6.02 5.92
C GLY A 46 -8.75 -6.93 5.46
N ALA A 47 -8.90 -7.57 4.30
CA ALA A 47 -7.87 -8.43 3.72
C ALA A 47 -6.53 -7.69 3.55
N TRP A 48 -6.57 -6.47 3.03
CA TRP A 48 -5.37 -5.63 2.92
C TRP A 48 -4.74 -5.30 4.27
N ARG A 49 -5.53 -4.92 5.28
CA ARG A 49 -4.99 -4.61 6.62
C ARG A 49 -4.38 -5.84 7.28
N LEU A 50 -4.98 -7.01 7.11
CA LEU A 50 -4.41 -8.27 7.58
C LEU A 50 -3.13 -8.64 6.82
N HIS A 51 -3.08 -8.40 5.51
CA HIS A 51 -1.86 -8.56 4.74
C HIS A 51 -0.75 -7.63 5.22
N MET A 52 -1.04 -6.35 5.44
CA MET A 52 -0.08 -5.38 5.99
C MET A 52 0.39 -5.77 7.39
N LEU A 53 -0.50 -6.25 8.25
CA LEU A 53 -0.15 -6.77 9.58
C LEU A 53 0.78 -7.97 9.47
N ARG A 54 0.49 -8.91 8.56
CA ARG A 54 1.34 -10.06 8.27
C ARG A 54 2.74 -9.64 7.80
N GLN A 55 2.83 -8.62 6.92
CA GLN A 55 4.12 -8.07 6.48
C GLN A 55 4.90 -7.41 7.64
N LEU A 56 4.20 -6.78 8.57
CA LEU A 56 4.80 -6.12 9.73
C LEU A 56 5.37 -7.12 10.73
N VAL A 57 4.62 -8.16 11.07
CA VAL A 57 5.02 -9.11 12.12
C VAL A 57 5.79 -10.33 11.61
N GLY A 58 5.72 -10.59 10.30
CA GLY A 58 6.29 -11.77 9.64
C GLY A 58 5.34 -12.98 9.65
N ASP A 59 5.52 -13.87 8.67
CA ASP A 59 4.63 -14.99 8.40
C ASP A 59 4.44 -15.92 9.59
N ASP A 60 5.53 -16.41 10.17
CA ASP A 60 5.48 -17.40 11.25
C ASP A 60 4.69 -16.88 12.46
N LYS A 61 4.98 -15.66 12.87
CA LYS A 61 4.32 -15.00 14.02
C LYS A 61 2.86 -14.68 13.72
N PHE A 62 2.56 -14.24 12.52
CA PHE A 62 1.19 -13.97 12.09
C PHE A 62 0.34 -15.24 12.16
N TRP A 63 0.80 -16.32 11.55
CA TRP A 63 0.05 -17.57 11.51
C TRP A 63 -0.06 -18.24 12.87
N ALA A 64 0.97 -18.14 13.73
CA ALA A 64 0.89 -18.60 15.10
C ALA A 64 -0.17 -17.82 15.90
N GLY A 65 -0.25 -16.51 15.76
CA GLY A 65 -1.27 -15.67 16.39
C GLY A 65 -2.68 -15.98 15.87
N VAL A 66 -2.84 -16.19 14.56
CA VAL A 66 -4.11 -16.62 13.97
C VAL A 66 -4.56 -17.99 14.54
N GLN A 67 -3.62 -18.93 14.66
CA GLN A 67 -3.91 -20.24 15.23
C GLN A 67 -4.33 -20.16 16.70
N GLU A 68 -3.63 -19.35 17.51
CA GLU A 68 -4.02 -19.10 18.91
C GLU A 68 -5.43 -18.51 18.97
N TYR A 69 -5.71 -17.48 18.15
CA TYR A 69 -7.03 -16.86 18.11
C TYR A 69 -8.14 -17.86 17.80
N VAL A 70 -7.98 -18.67 16.75
CA VAL A 70 -8.99 -19.67 16.37
C VAL A 70 -9.17 -20.70 17.48
N ASN A 71 -8.10 -21.23 18.05
CA ASN A 71 -8.17 -22.27 19.09
C ASN A 71 -8.78 -21.73 20.40
N THR A 72 -8.45 -20.50 20.79
CA THR A 72 -8.89 -19.89 22.05
C THR A 72 -10.35 -19.47 21.97
N TYR A 73 -10.78 -18.97 20.83
CA TYR A 73 -12.08 -18.31 20.69
C TYR A 73 -13.08 -19.08 19.82
N ALA A 74 -12.79 -20.31 19.44
CA ALA A 74 -13.74 -21.14 18.68
C ALA A 74 -15.11 -21.18 19.35
N ALA A 75 -16.16 -20.94 18.56
CA ALA A 75 -17.55 -20.89 18.99
C ALA A 75 -17.88 -19.87 20.12
N ARG A 76 -17.08 -18.79 20.23
CA ARG A 76 -17.29 -17.69 21.18
C ARG A 76 -17.54 -16.38 20.45
N THR A 77 -18.17 -15.44 21.16
CA THR A 77 -18.22 -14.05 20.72
C THR A 77 -16.88 -13.36 20.99
N VAL A 78 -16.36 -12.67 19.99
CA VAL A 78 -15.03 -12.05 20.03
C VAL A 78 -15.09 -10.57 19.71
N LYS A 79 -14.02 -9.86 20.08
CA LYS A 79 -13.74 -8.47 19.69
C LYS A 79 -12.44 -8.42 18.90
N SER A 80 -12.26 -7.38 18.10
CA SER A 80 -11.02 -7.17 17.36
C SER A 80 -9.78 -7.11 18.27
N LEU A 81 -9.95 -6.66 19.52
CA LEU A 81 -8.87 -6.65 20.52
C LEU A 81 -8.40 -8.07 20.89
N ASP A 82 -9.28 -9.06 20.85
CA ASP A 82 -8.90 -10.45 21.15
C ASP A 82 -7.96 -10.98 20.06
N PHE A 83 -8.25 -10.66 18.81
CA PHE A 83 -7.35 -10.97 17.69
C PHE A 83 -6.02 -10.21 17.78
N GLN A 84 -6.06 -8.88 18.05
CA GLN A 84 -4.86 -8.07 18.25
C GLN A 84 -3.93 -8.68 19.30
N ARG A 85 -4.46 -9.06 20.46
CA ARG A 85 -3.69 -9.66 21.55
C ARG A 85 -3.03 -10.98 21.16
N CYS A 86 -3.73 -11.84 20.42
CA CYS A 86 -3.12 -13.08 19.93
C CYS A 86 -1.92 -12.81 19.02
N ILE A 87 -2.01 -11.81 18.14
CA ILE A 87 -0.87 -11.43 17.29
C ILE A 87 0.26 -10.80 18.14
N GLU A 88 -0.06 -9.97 19.12
CA GLU A 88 0.92 -9.36 20.05
C GLU A 88 1.68 -10.41 20.86
N ASN A 89 0.97 -11.45 21.36
CA ASN A 89 1.57 -12.55 22.11
C ASN A 89 2.69 -13.26 21.33
N HIS A 90 2.49 -13.46 20.02
CA HIS A 90 3.47 -14.16 19.19
C HIS A 90 4.50 -13.21 18.54
N SER A 91 4.12 -11.98 18.26
CA SER A 91 5.04 -11.02 17.64
C SER A 91 5.99 -10.35 18.65
N GLY A 92 5.54 -10.19 19.90
CA GLY A 92 6.22 -9.38 20.90
C GLY A 92 6.15 -7.88 20.65
N LEU A 93 5.33 -7.43 19.68
CA LEU A 93 5.15 -6.03 19.34
C LEU A 93 3.90 -5.49 20.02
N ASN A 94 3.90 -4.20 20.41
CA ASN A 94 2.68 -3.47 20.68
C ASN A 94 2.08 -3.03 19.34
N LEU A 95 0.85 -3.41 19.06
CA LEU A 95 0.16 -3.16 17.80
C LEU A 95 -0.94 -2.07 17.92
N ASP A 96 -1.05 -1.38 19.06
CA ASP A 96 -2.09 -0.38 19.28
C ASP A 96 -2.07 0.69 18.18
N SER A 97 -0.92 1.29 17.89
CA SER A 97 -0.79 2.33 16.85
C SER A 97 -1.17 1.81 15.46
N PHE A 98 -0.80 0.55 15.15
CA PHE A 98 -1.18 -0.05 13.87
C PHE A 98 -2.70 -0.25 13.76
N PHE A 99 -3.32 -0.79 14.81
CA PHE A 99 -4.78 -0.99 14.82
C PHE A 99 -5.55 0.32 14.84
N ASP A 100 -5.07 1.34 15.57
CA ASP A 100 -5.70 2.66 15.59
C ASP A 100 -5.67 3.29 14.20
N MET A 101 -4.52 3.27 13.54
CA MET A 101 -4.35 3.86 12.23
C MET A 101 -5.07 3.09 11.12
N TRP A 102 -4.93 1.76 11.07
CA TRP A 102 -5.37 0.98 9.91
C TRP A 102 -6.74 0.33 10.06
N PHE A 103 -7.21 0.13 11.29
CA PHE A 103 -8.51 -0.50 11.55
C PHE A 103 -9.55 0.44 12.13
N ARG A 104 -9.13 1.42 12.97
CA ARG A 104 -10.07 2.34 13.66
C ARG A 104 -10.16 3.71 13.00
N SER A 105 -9.18 4.10 12.15
CA SER A 105 -9.24 5.34 11.37
C SER A 105 -9.88 5.14 10.01
N LYS A 106 -10.38 6.24 9.43
CA LYS A 106 -11.04 6.26 8.11
C LYS A 106 -10.02 6.46 7.00
N GLY A 107 -10.27 5.84 5.85
CA GLY A 107 -9.54 6.11 4.63
C GLY A 107 -8.30 5.25 4.41
N TYR A 108 -7.43 5.76 3.59
CA TYR A 108 -6.18 5.16 3.15
C TYR A 108 -5.26 6.25 2.57
N PRO A 109 -3.94 6.05 2.49
CA PRO A 109 -3.02 7.03 1.91
C PRO A 109 -3.28 7.26 0.42
N ILE A 110 -3.35 8.53 0.01
CA ILE A 110 -3.34 8.96 -1.38
C ILE A 110 -2.10 9.80 -1.59
N LEU A 111 -1.16 9.28 -2.36
CA LEU A 111 0.16 9.87 -2.54
C LEU A 111 0.24 10.58 -3.90
N LYS A 112 0.56 11.87 -3.89
CA LYS A 112 1.11 12.54 -5.04
C LYS A 112 2.62 12.50 -4.95
N SER A 113 3.26 11.85 -5.94
CA SER A 113 4.67 11.51 -5.83
C SER A 113 5.45 11.95 -7.07
N SER A 114 6.69 12.35 -6.88
CA SER A 114 7.61 12.68 -7.97
C SER A 114 9.00 12.09 -7.73
N PHE A 115 9.74 11.93 -8.82
CA PHE A 115 11.12 11.44 -8.83
C PHE A 115 11.99 12.34 -9.67
N GLU A 116 13.16 12.69 -9.13
CA GLU A 116 14.24 13.42 -9.81
C GLU A 116 15.57 12.70 -9.54
N TYR A 117 16.42 12.57 -10.56
CA TYR A 117 17.76 12.01 -10.40
C TYR A 117 18.83 13.08 -10.51
N ASP A 118 19.61 13.25 -9.44
CA ASP A 118 20.80 14.12 -9.43
C ASP A 118 22.05 13.32 -9.81
N LYS A 119 22.40 13.37 -11.08
CA LYS A 119 23.56 12.65 -11.64
C LYS A 119 24.89 13.05 -11.00
N LYS A 120 25.02 14.31 -10.53
CA LYS A 120 26.28 14.79 -9.92
C LYS A 120 26.48 14.20 -8.53
N LYS A 121 25.40 13.95 -7.82
CA LYS A 121 25.44 13.42 -6.45
C LYS A 121 25.19 11.91 -6.39
N GLY A 122 24.72 11.29 -7.47
CA GLY A 122 24.27 9.90 -7.47
C GLY A 122 23.09 9.68 -6.51
N LEU A 123 22.10 10.59 -6.58
CA LEU A 123 20.96 10.58 -5.67
C LEU A 123 19.63 10.59 -6.44
N GLY A 124 18.77 9.65 -6.13
CA GLY A 124 17.36 9.69 -6.46
C GLY A 124 16.62 10.48 -5.38
N LYS A 125 15.99 11.59 -5.75
CA LYS A 125 15.16 12.41 -4.88
C LYS A 125 13.70 12.06 -5.14
N PHE A 126 13.01 11.57 -4.11
CA PHE A 126 11.59 11.29 -4.12
C PHE A 126 10.86 12.32 -3.27
N THR A 127 9.77 12.87 -3.80
CA THR A 127 8.88 13.74 -3.03
C THR A 127 7.53 13.04 -2.92
N PHE A 128 7.01 12.94 -1.71
CA PHE A 128 5.71 12.36 -1.40
C PHE A 128 4.84 13.40 -0.72
N GLU A 129 3.61 13.54 -1.18
CA GLU A 129 2.59 14.38 -0.58
C GLU A 129 1.34 13.51 -0.33
N GLN A 130 0.88 13.46 0.92
CA GLN A 130 -0.37 12.80 1.28
C GLN A 130 -1.53 13.76 1.06
N THR A 131 -2.41 13.46 0.11
CA THR A 131 -3.47 14.37 -0.35
C THR A 131 -4.87 14.02 0.16
N GLN A 132 -5.00 12.90 0.90
CA GLN A 132 -6.29 12.42 1.41
C GLN A 132 -6.81 13.18 2.63
N VAL A 133 -6.00 13.98 3.29
CA VAL A 133 -6.34 14.61 4.57
C VAL A 133 -7.59 15.46 4.43
N ASP A 134 -8.59 15.17 5.23
CA ASP A 134 -9.87 15.87 5.28
C ASP A 134 -10.37 15.86 6.73
N THR A 135 -10.10 16.94 7.46
CA THR A 135 -10.43 17.06 8.88
C THR A 135 -11.93 17.09 9.13
N GLU A 136 -12.73 17.58 8.18
CA GLU A 136 -14.20 17.59 8.30
C GLU A 136 -14.78 16.17 8.25
N LYS A 137 -14.16 15.29 7.46
CA LYS A 137 -14.52 13.87 7.37
C LYS A 137 -13.78 12.99 8.37
N GLY A 138 -12.84 13.55 9.14
CA GLY A 138 -12.01 12.80 10.08
C GLY A 138 -11.05 11.84 9.37
N ILE A 139 -10.49 12.25 8.22
CA ILE A 139 -9.45 11.52 7.50
C ILE A 139 -8.12 12.19 7.79
N GLU A 140 -7.20 11.43 8.36
CA GLU A 140 -5.91 11.92 8.86
C GLU A 140 -4.73 11.47 7.99
N LEU A 141 -3.54 11.85 8.40
CA LEU A 141 -2.30 11.36 7.84
C LEU A 141 -2.08 9.89 8.23
N PHE A 142 -1.45 9.13 7.34
CA PHE A 142 -1.02 7.77 7.61
C PHE A 142 0.50 7.71 7.75
N GLU A 143 0.96 7.05 8.80
CA GLU A 143 2.36 6.66 8.91
C GLU A 143 2.52 5.27 8.30
N MET A 144 3.46 5.13 7.36
CA MET A 144 3.63 3.86 6.65
C MET A 144 5.07 3.65 6.17
N GLY A 145 5.49 2.40 6.17
CA GLY A 145 6.64 1.97 5.40
C GLY A 145 6.26 1.85 3.93
N LEU A 146 7.04 2.45 3.03
CA LEU A 146 6.85 2.37 1.60
C LEU A 146 8.12 1.83 0.94
N GLU A 147 8.01 0.74 0.22
CA GLU A 147 9.12 0.26 -0.60
C GLU A 147 9.27 1.10 -1.86
N ILE A 148 10.52 1.41 -2.20
CA ILE A 148 10.92 2.02 -3.46
C ILE A 148 11.78 1.00 -4.19
N GLY A 149 11.31 0.54 -5.34
CA GLY A 149 12.06 -0.36 -6.21
C GLY A 149 12.70 0.39 -7.38
N TRP A 150 13.89 -0.01 -7.78
CA TRP A 150 14.51 0.48 -9.02
C TRP A 150 15.40 -0.57 -9.65
N GLN A 151 15.61 -0.44 -10.95
CA GLN A 151 16.62 -1.21 -11.67
C GLN A 151 17.74 -0.28 -12.10
N ASP A 152 18.99 -0.67 -11.84
CA ASP A 152 20.15 0.08 -12.30
C ASP A 152 20.43 -0.14 -13.80
N ALA A 153 21.39 0.59 -14.35
CA ALA A 153 21.77 0.49 -15.76
C ALA A 153 22.39 -0.87 -16.15
N ARG A 154 22.76 -1.70 -15.17
CA ARG A 154 23.31 -3.05 -15.39
C ARG A 154 22.21 -4.13 -15.33
N GLY A 155 20.97 -3.73 -15.06
CA GLY A 155 19.81 -4.63 -14.95
C GLY A 155 19.65 -5.27 -13.57
N ALA A 156 20.39 -4.82 -12.54
CA ALA A 156 20.20 -5.30 -11.18
C ALA A 156 19.01 -4.59 -10.50
N ASP A 157 18.14 -5.37 -9.90
CA ASP A 157 16.98 -4.86 -9.17
C ASP A 157 17.36 -4.55 -7.71
N HIS A 158 16.91 -3.41 -7.22
CA HIS A 158 17.13 -2.92 -5.87
C HIS A 158 15.82 -2.52 -5.22
N VAL A 159 15.74 -2.64 -3.90
CA VAL A 159 14.61 -2.20 -3.09
C VAL A 159 15.12 -1.55 -1.82
N ASP A 160 14.57 -0.40 -1.47
CA ASP A 160 14.79 0.26 -0.18
C ASP A 160 13.44 0.61 0.45
N THR A 161 13.38 0.70 1.77
CA THR A 161 12.15 1.04 2.50
C THR A 161 12.30 2.40 3.15
N VAL A 162 11.35 3.28 2.87
CA VAL A 162 11.26 4.61 3.47
C VAL A 162 10.05 4.69 4.38
N HIS A 163 10.18 5.43 5.49
CA HIS A 163 9.07 5.67 6.41
C HIS A 163 8.47 7.04 6.16
N LEU A 164 7.22 7.05 5.72
CA LEU A 164 6.42 8.26 5.51
C LEU A 164 5.66 8.56 6.80
N THR A 165 5.94 9.74 7.38
CA THR A 165 5.36 10.19 8.66
C THR A 165 4.82 11.61 8.59
N LYS A 166 4.89 12.25 7.41
CA LYS A 166 4.53 13.66 7.23
C LYS A 166 3.59 13.83 6.04
N GLY A 167 2.82 14.90 6.04
CA GLY A 167 1.97 15.29 4.90
C GLY A 167 2.77 15.51 3.62
N THR A 168 3.93 16.14 3.72
CA THR A 168 4.91 16.23 2.63
C THR A 168 6.28 15.80 3.14
N GLN A 169 6.92 14.89 2.41
CA GLN A 169 8.23 14.35 2.78
C GLN A 169 9.12 14.18 1.55
N ILE A 170 10.37 14.61 1.68
CA ILE A 170 11.41 14.41 0.68
C ILE A 170 12.36 13.32 1.19
N VAL A 171 12.63 12.34 0.34
CA VAL A 171 13.55 11.23 0.62
C VAL A 171 14.62 11.20 -0.46
N ASN A 172 15.89 11.10 -0.04
CA ASN A 172 17.01 10.95 -0.95
C ASN A 172 17.61 9.56 -0.78
N ILE A 173 17.70 8.81 -1.89
CA ILE A 173 18.26 7.46 -1.92
C ILE A 173 19.52 7.49 -2.78
N LYS A 174 20.61 6.97 -2.24
CA LYS A 174 21.84 6.82 -3.02
C LYS A 174 21.66 5.70 -4.06
N MET A 175 21.81 6.05 -5.33
CA MET A 175 21.62 5.11 -6.43
C MET A 175 22.42 5.56 -7.67
N ASP A 176 22.75 4.60 -8.53
CA ASP A 176 23.15 4.90 -9.92
C ASP A 176 21.92 5.36 -10.72
N GLU A 177 22.14 5.96 -11.91
CA GLU A 177 21.02 6.40 -12.74
C GLU A 177 20.09 5.22 -13.07
N PRO A 178 18.83 5.24 -12.58
CA PRO A 178 17.98 4.07 -12.73
C PRO A 178 17.35 3.97 -14.12
N ALA A 179 17.31 2.76 -14.66
CA ALA A 179 16.58 2.45 -15.88
C ALA A 179 15.08 2.61 -15.67
N HIS A 180 14.57 2.18 -14.52
CA HIS A 180 13.23 2.48 -14.05
C HIS A 180 13.17 2.57 -12.52
N VAL A 181 12.12 3.20 -12.02
CA VAL A 181 11.76 3.24 -10.60
C VAL A 181 10.27 2.94 -10.43
N MET A 182 9.89 2.33 -9.31
CA MET A 182 8.51 2.00 -8.96
C MET A 182 8.27 2.11 -7.46
N LEU A 183 7.00 2.19 -7.08
CA LEU A 183 6.57 2.20 -5.69
C LEU A 183 6.04 0.82 -5.29
N ASP A 184 6.41 0.36 -4.10
CA ASP A 184 5.92 -0.85 -3.44
C ASP A 184 5.95 -2.10 -4.33
N PRO A 185 7.13 -2.50 -4.86
CA PRO A 185 7.25 -3.63 -5.78
C PRO A 185 6.68 -4.95 -5.23
N ASN A 186 6.73 -5.14 -3.91
CA ASN A 186 6.27 -6.35 -3.24
C ASN A 186 4.84 -6.27 -2.68
N MET A 187 4.11 -5.19 -3.00
CA MET A 187 2.71 -4.99 -2.58
C MET A 187 2.50 -5.14 -1.06
N LYS A 188 3.36 -4.49 -0.27
CA LYS A 188 3.29 -4.55 1.20
C LYS A 188 2.32 -3.55 1.80
N SER A 189 1.92 -2.52 1.05
CA SER A 189 1.11 -1.42 1.58
C SER A 189 -0.09 -1.10 0.71
N LEU A 190 -1.21 -0.79 1.36
CA LEU A 190 -2.40 -0.27 0.70
C LEU A 190 -2.29 1.24 0.55
N PHE A 191 -2.26 1.74 -0.65
CA PHE A 191 -2.32 3.15 -1.00
C PHE A 191 -2.72 3.33 -2.45
N GLU A 192 -3.12 4.54 -2.79
CA GLU A 192 -3.20 5.01 -4.16
C GLU A 192 -2.06 6.01 -4.41
N ALA A 193 -1.50 6.01 -5.61
CA ALA A 193 -0.45 6.96 -5.95
C ALA A 193 -0.58 7.49 -7.38
N GLU A 194 -0.28 8.78 -7.53
CA GLU A 194 0.14 9.39 -8.79
C GLU A 194 1.66 9.41 -8.78
N PHE A 195 2.29 8.66 -9.67
CA PHE A 195 3.75 8.57 -9.75
C PHE A 195 4.23 8.37 -11.19
N ASN A 196 4.68 9.43 -11.80
CA ASN A 196 5.28 9.39 -13.14
C ASN A 196 6.77 9.79 -13.08
N PRO A 197 7.71 8.83 -13.07
CA PRO A 197 9.15 9.09 -13.08
C PRO A 197 9.70 9.47 -14.46
N GLY A 198 8.84 9.61 -15.46
CA GLY A 198 9.15 9.90 -16.85
C GLY A 198 8.76 8.75 -17.78
N ASP A 199 8.26 9.11 -18.97
CA ASP A 199 7.71 8.16 -19.95
C ASP A 199 8.73 7.06 -20.35
N ASP A 200 10.03 7.40 -20.46
CA ASP A 200 11.06 6.42 -20.82
C ASP A 200 11.27 5.37 -19.73
N LYS A 201 11.27 5.79 -18.46
CA LYS A 201 11.38 4.88 -17.32
C LYS A 201 10.13 4.01 -17.18
N LEU A 202 8.96 4.55 -17.44
CA LEU A 202 7.71 3.78 -17.43
C LEU A 202 7.67 2.73 -18.56
N ARG A 203 8.13 3.08 -19.76
CA ARG A 203 8.23 2.11 -20.87
C ARG A 203 9.24 1.01 -20.54
N HIS A 204 10.39 1.37 -19.97
CA HIS A 204 11.37 0.39 -19.53
C HIS A 204 10.81 -0.54 -18.45
N LEU A 205 10.06 0.02 -17.49
CA LEU A 205 9.37 -0.76 -16.46
C LEU A 205 8.33 -1.72 -17.06
N LEU A 206 7.58 -1.28 -18.06
CA LEU A 206 6.59 -2.13 -18.74
C LEU A 206 7.24 -3.29 -19.50
N GLU A 207 8.40 -3.05 -20.13
CA GLU A 207 9.12 -4.04 -20.95
C GLU A 207 9.95 -5.03 -20.09
N HIS A 208 10.53 -4.55 -18.98
CA HIS A 208 11.51 -5.30 -18.19
C HIS A 208 11.08 -5.54 -16.74
N GLY A 209 9.96 -4.95 -16.32
CA GLY A 209 9.44 -5.11 -14.96
C GLY A 209 8.99 -6.54 -14.66
N LYS A 210 9.29 -7.01 -13.45
CA LYS A 210 9.02 -8.40 -13.02
C LYS A 210 7.88 -8.49 -12.01
N THR A 211 7.34 -7.35 -11.55
CA THR A 211 6.32 -7.32 -10.50
C THR A 211 4.98 -6.88 -11.02
N VAL A 212 3.91 -7.47 -10.50
CA VAL A 212 2.52 -7.08 -10.84
C VAL A 212 2.30 -5.59 -10.60
N ARG A 213 2.75 -5.08 -9.44
CA ARG A 213 2.63 -3.66 -9.07
C ARG A 213 3.31 -2.73 -10.08
N GLY A 214 4.56 -3.05 -10.44
CA GLY A 214 5.32 -2.24 -11.41
C GLY A 214 4.66 -2.19 -12.78
N LEU A 215 4.20 -3.34 -13.29
CA LEU A 215 3.49 -3.41 -14.57
C LEU A 215 2.19 -2.61 -14.54
N MET A 216 1.38 -2.74 -13.48
CA MET A 216 0.14 -1.97 -13.31
C MET A 216 0.40 -0.47 -13.24
N GLN A 217 1.42 -0.05 -12.48
CA GLN A 217 1.83 1.36 -12.40
C GLN A 217 2.24 1.88 -13.77
N ALA A 218 3.11 1.18 -14.50
CA ALA A 218 3.57 1.60 -15.82
C ALA A 218 2.41 1.71 -16.82
N MET A 219 1.52 0.72 -16.86
CA MET A 219 0.35 0.73 -17.74
C MET A 219 -0.58 1.91 -17.43
N SER A 220 -0.92 2.10 -16.15
CA SER A 220 -1.82 3.17 -15.72
C SER A 220 -1.26 4.56 -16.06
N GLU A 221 0.01 4.82 -15.68
CA GLU A 221 0.62 6.13 -15.92
C GLU A 221 0.85 6.42 -17.40
N LEU A 222 1.28 5.43 -18.20
CA LEU A 222 1.44 5.59 -19.65
C LEU A 222 0.09 5.84 -20.34
N ALA A 223 -0.98 5.17 -19.91
CA ALA A 223 -2.33 5.36 -20.45
C ALA A 223 -2.83 6.80 -20.22
N LYS A 224 -2.62 7.36 -19.03
CA LYS A 224 -3.02 8.74 -18.67
C LYS A 224 -2.38 9.80 -19.59
N THR A 225 -1.20 9.51 -20.16
CA THR A 225 -0.53 10.49 -21.05
C THR A 225 -1.25 10.71 -22.37
N GLY A 226 -2.05 9.76 -22.86
CA GLY A 226 -2.70 9.78 -24.17
C GLY A 226 -1.76 9.76 -25.37
N LYS A 227 -0.43 9.72 -25.15
CA LYS A 227 0.55 9.75 -26.23
C LYS A 227 0.54 8.45 -27.04
N ARG A 228 0.47 8.57 -28.39
CA ARG A 228 0.43 7.40 -29.29
C ARG A 228 1.57 6.39 -29.06
N LYS A 229 2.80 6.87 -28.75
CA LYS A 229 3.93 6.01 -28.45
C LYS A 229 3.70 5.17 -27.19
N ASN A 230 3.12 5.78 -26.14
CA ASN A 230 2.82 5.12 -24.88
C ASN A 230 1.68 4.10 -25.01
N LEU A 231 0.60 4.47 -25.74
CA LEU A 231 -0.51 3.56 -26.00
C LEU A 231 -0.11 2.34 -26.84
N LYS A 232 0.92 2.48 -27.70
CA LYS A 232 1.48 1.33 -28.44
C LYS A 232 2.31 0.40 -27.57
N ALA A 233 2.96 0.92 -26.54
CA ALA A 233 3.76 0.10 -25.60
C ALA A 233 2.90 -0.76 -24.69
N ILE A 234 1.64 -0.36 -24.44
CA ILE A 234 0.69 -1.11 -23.57
C ILE A 234 0.01 -2.27 -24.35
N ARG A 235 0.01 -2.25 -25.67
CA ARG A 235 -0.59 -3.30 -26.52
C ARG A 235 0.37 -4.48 -26.73
#